data_c3e83b092b9ada84892598745a9fe5c8
#
_entry.id   c3e83b092b9ada84892598745a9fe5c8
#
_cell.length_a   1.000
_cell.length_b   1.000
_cell.length_c   1.000
_cell.angle_alpha   90.00
_cell.angle_beta   90.00
_cell.angle_gamma   90.00
#
_symmetry.space_group_name_H-M   'P 1'
#
loop_
_entity.id
_entity.type
_entity.pdbx_description
1 polymer ?
#
loop_
_entity_poly.entity_id
_entity_poly.type
_entity_poly.pdbx_seq_one_letter_code
_entity_poly.pdbx_strand_id
1 'polypeptide(L)'
;MLGYGNHIPCFRKSMTEEFLQKMHSIAFRVTKAECLDLPEITEEVRTVELEPKAMKVYQELKKESYTELKDSEVSAVNVLTKLLRLSQVTGGHLTDDDGISNRVSKAKLDALADIIDATQAENKKLVIMVRFIPELEDIEELLKARKIGYAVVRGGVKNRAEEIERFQTDPSCQIFVGQIAAAGLGITLTAASTMVFYSLDYSMANFEQAKARIHRVSQKYPCQYIYLIAKDTVDSKILRA
;
A
#
# COMPACT_ATOMS: atom_id res chain seq x y z
N MET A 1 38.30 -25.46 -22.46
CA MET A 1 37.16 -24.50 -22.22
C MET A 1 36.63 -24.79 -20.84
N LEU A 2 36.96 -23.94 -19.87
CA LEU A 2 36.44 -24.04 -18.50
C LEU A 2 35.11 -23.31 -18.46
N GLY A 3 34.02 -24.05 -18.30
CA GLY A 3 32.69 -23.49 -18.14
C GLY A 3 32.60 -22.74 -16.81
N TYR A 4 32.40 -21.45 -16.85
CA TYR A 4 31.97 -20.62 -15.70
C TYR A 4 30.53 -21.02 -15.36
N GLY A 5 30.36 -21.90 -14.40
CA GLY A 5 29.06 -22.14 -13.80
C GLY A 5 28.63 -20.88 -13.01
N ASN A 6 27.49 -20.33 -13.35
CA ASN A 6 26.84 -19.27 -12.56
C ASN A 6 26.49 -19.82 -11.17
N HIS A 7 27.39 -19.71 -10.21
CA HIS A 7 27.09 -19.98 -8.81
C HIS A 7 26.27 -18.81 -8.26
N ILE A 8 24.97 -19.01 -8.13
CA ILE A 8 24.12 -18.11 -7.35
C ILE A 8 24.47 -18.37 -5.88
N PRO A 9 25.02 -17.38 -5.15
CA PRO A 9 25.31 -17.56 -3.73
C PRO A 9 24.00 -17.81 -2.99
N CYS A 10 23.86 -18.99 -2.39
CA CYS A 10 22.72 -19.29 -1.54
C CYS A 10 23.16 -19.40 -0.08
N PHE A 11 22.30 -18.89 0.81
CA PHE A 11 22.52 -18.92 2.23
C PHE A 11 22.32 -20.35 2.77
N ARG A 12 23.34 -20.89 3.46
CA ARG A 12 23.25 -22.19 4.12
C ARG A 12 22.56 -22.04 5.48
N LYS A 13 21.35 -22.58 5.62
CA LYS A 13 20.58 -22.52 6.87
C LYS A 13 21.35 -23.09 8.08
N SER A 14 22.21 -24.09 7.88
CA SER A 14 23.05 -24.67 8.94
C SER A 14 24.12 -23.72 9.50
N MET A 15 24.42 -22.63 8.81
CA MET A 15 25.41 -21.62 9.26
C MET A 15 24.75 -20.33 9.79
N THR A 16 23.45 -20.36 10.02
CA THR A 16 22.68 -19.16 10.46
C THR A 16 23.22 -18.63 11.78
N GLU A 17 23.48 -19.49 12.77
CA GLU A 17 23.96 -19.06 14.09
C GLU A 17 25.35 -18.45 14.01
N GLU A 18 26.27 -19.07 13.29
CA GLU A 18 27.63 -18.53 13.11
C GLU A 18 27.60 -17.19 12.36
N PHE A 19 26.75 -17.09 11.35
CA PHE A 19 26.53 -15.82 10.62
C PHE A 19 26.00 -14.73 11.54
N LEU A 20 24.97 -15.03 12.34
CA LEU A 20 24.37 -14.08 13.29
C LEU A 20 25.39 -13.65 14.35
N GLN A 21 26.19 -14.57 14.89
CA GLN A 21 27.25 -14.22 15.85
C GLN A 21 28.29 -13.27 15.24
N LYS A 22 28.77 -13.57 14.03
CA LYS A 22 29.69 -12.67 13.31
C LYS A 22 29.07 -11.33 13.00
N MET A 23 27.80 -11.31 12.58
CA MET A 23 27.09 -10.06 12.30
C MET A 23 26.91 -9.22 13.59
N HIS A 24 26.51 -9.83 14.70
CA HIS A 24 26.30 -9.13 15.97
C HIS A 24 27.61 -8.65 16.62
N SER A 25 28.77 -9.24 16.23
CA SER A 25 30.08 -8.72 16.72
C SER A 25 30.45 -7.35 16.14
N ILE A 26 29.86 -6.99 14.99
CA ILE A 26 30.14 -5.72 14.26
C ILE A 26 28.91 -4.86 14.03
N ALA A 27 27.71 -5.36 14.36
CA ALA A 27 26.45 -4.66 14.16
C ALA A 27 25.58 -4.76 15.43
N PHE A 28 25.02 -3.62 15.83
CA PHE A 28 24.02 -3.56 16.91
C PHE A 28 22.61 -3.53 16.29
N ARG A 29 21.75 -4.43 16.73
CA ARG A 29 20.33 -4.48 16.30
C ARG A 29 19.45 -4.12 17.49
N VAL A 30 18.57 -3.16 17.28
CA VAL A 30 17.55 -2.77 18.24
C VAL A 30 16.21 -2.68 17.51
N THR A 31 15.20 -3.25 18.12
CA THR A 31 13.82 -3.13 17.62
C THR A 31 13.15 -1.88 18.20
N LYS A 32 12.11 -1.38 17.53
CA LYS A 32 11.33 -0.26 18.04
C LYS A 32 10.71 -0.56 19.40
N ALA A 33 10.27 -1.80 19.62
CA ALA A 33 9.66 -2.24 20.88
C ALA A 33 10.65 -2.25 22.06
N GLU A 34 11.95 -2.41 21.81
CA GLU A 34 12.98 -2.41 22.86
C GLU A 34 13.44 -1.01 23.27
N CYS A 35 13.29 -0.02 22.36
CA CYS A 35 13.90 1.30 22.57
C CYS A 35 12.91 2.45 22.58
N LEU A 36 11.66 2.24 22.20
CA LEU A 36 10.68 3.30 22.04
C LEU A 36 9.40 2.91 22.78
N ASP A 37 8.95 3.80 23.66
CA ASP A 37 7.60 3.76 24.22
C ASP A 37 6.66 4.37 23.18
N LEU A 38 6.11 3.51 22.31
CA LEU A 38 5.19 3.91 21.24
C LEU A 38 3.76 3.51 21.61
N PRO A 39 2.75 4.28 21.18
CA PRO A 39 1.36 3.93 21.39
C PRO A 39 0.99 2.57 20.76
N GLU A 40 -0.06 1.96 21.28
CA GLU A 40 -0.58 0.69 20.77
C GLU A 40 -0.97 0.77 19.29
N ILE A 41 -0.89 -0.37 18.61
CA ILE A 41 -1.32 -0.54 17.22
C ILE A 41 -2.55 -1.44 17.20
N THR A 42 -3.56 -1.02 16.43
CA THR A 42 -4.71 -1.84 16.06
C THR A 42 -4.76 -2.02 14.55
N GLU A 43 -5.12 -3.21 14.09
CA GLU A 43 -5.25 -3.52 12.67
C GLU A 43 -6.66 -4.03 12.37
N GLU A 44 -7.28 -3.49 11.34
CA GLU A 44 -8.63 -3.83 10.89
C GLU A 44 -8.58 -4.21 9.41
N VAL A 45 -9.16 -5.37 9.07
CA VAL A 45 -9.38 -5.76 7.68
C VAL A 45 -10.83 -5.48 7.33
N ARG A 46 -11.06 -4.52 6.46
CA ARG A 46 -12.39 -4.19 5.94
C ARG A 46 -12.57 -4.78 4.55
N THR A 47 -13.40 -5.81 4.48
CA THR A 47 -13.68 -6.52 3.24
C THR A 47 -14.80 -5.85 2.47
N VAL A 48 -14.59 -5.64 1.16
CA VAL A 48 -15.58 -5.11 0.22
C VAL A 48 -15.91 -6.15 -0.85
N GLU A 49 -17.14 -6.14 -1.35
CA GLU A 49 -17.55 -6.97 -2.47
C GLU A 49 -17.52 -6.15 -3.76
N LEU A 50 -16.76 -6.61 -4.76
CA LEU A 50 -16.77 -5.97 -6.08
C LEU A 50 -18.14 -6.15 -6.73
N GLU A 51 -18.59 -5.14 -7.48
CA GLU A 51 -19.82 -5.24 -8.26
C GLU A 51 -19.73 -6.39 -9.27
N PRO A 52 -20.86 -7.04 -9.63
CA PRO A 52 -20.86 -8.21 -10.51
C PRO A 52 -20.11 -8.01 -11.83
N LYS A 53 -20.17 -6.81 -12.41
CA LYS A 53 -19.43 -6.47 -13.64
C LYS A 53 -17.92 -6.48 -13.41
N ALA A 54 -17.45 -5.86 -12.34
CA ALA A 54 -16.04 -5.81 -11.98
C ALA A 54 -15.50 -7.19 -11.63
N MET A 55 -16.28 -7.99 -10.88
CA MET A 55 -15.91 -9.36 -10.55
C MET A 55 -15.83 -10.24 -11.81
N LYS A 56 -16.71 -10.05 -12.80
CA LYS A 56 -16.61 -10.74 -14.08
C LYS A 56 -15.30 -10.43 -14.80
N VAL A 57 -14.94 -9.14 -14.94
CA VAL A 57 -13.66 -8.71 -15.52
C VAL A 57 -12.48 -9.33 -14.76
N TYR A 58 -12.52 -9.31 -13.43
CA TYR A 58 -11.50 -9.93 -12.60
C TYR A 58 -11.32 -11.42 -12.89
N GLN A 59 -12.43 -12.19 -12.99
CA GLN A 59 -12.41 -13.63 -13.26
C GLN A 59 -11.93 -13.95 -14.68
N GLU A 60 -12.30 -13.15 -15.67
CA GLU A 60 -11.81 -13.29 -17.04
C GLU A 60 -10.29 -13.11 -17.12
N LEU A 61 -9.76 -12.03 -16.56
CA LEU A 61 -8.31 -11.78 -16.47
C LEU A 61 -7.58 -12.88 -15.71
N LYS A 62 -8.17 -13.38 -14.62
CA LYS A 62 -7.60 -14.48 -13.86
C LYS A 62 -7.55 -15.76 -14.67
N LYS A 63 -8.60 -16.09 -15.44
CA LYS A 63 -8.69 -17.30 -16.28
C LYS A 63 -7.68 -17.23 -17.44
N GLU A 64 -7.60 -16.12 -18.15
CA GLU A 64 -6.60 -15.90 -19.20
C GLU A 64 -5.19 -16.08 -18.67
N SER A 65 -4.91 -15.53 -17.48
CA SER A 65 -3.64 -15.71 -16.80
C SER A 65 -3.28 -17.17 -16.55
N TYR A 66 -4.24 -18.00 -16.18
CA TYR A 66 -4.04 -19.43 -15.95
C TYR A 66 -3.82 -20.23 -17.26
N THR A 67 -4.50 -19.87 -18.33
CA THR A 67 -4.41 -20.58 -19.63
C THR A 67 -3.04 -20.36 -20.25
N GLU A 68 -2.56 -19.14 -20.30
CA GLU A 68 -1.23 -18.83 -20.83
C GLU A 68 -0.08 -19.39 -19.99
N LEU A 69 -0.27 -19.56 -18.65
CA LEU A 69 0.70 -20.21 -17.79
C LEU A 69 0.86 -21.71 -18.08
N LYS A 70 -0.12 -22.35 -18.73
CA LYS A 70 -0.08 -23.76 -19.10
C LYS A 70 0.56 -24.00 -20.48
N ASP A 71 0.42 -23.05 -21.39
CA ASP A 71 0.70 -23.25 -22.81
C ASP A 71 2.04 -22.66 -23.29
N SER A 72 2.78 -21.92 -22.46
CA SER A 72 4.04 -21.27 -22.86
C SER A 72 5.12 -21.33 -21.78
N GLU A 73 6.38 -21.16 -22.19
CA GLU A 73 7.49 -20.83 -21.28
C GLU A 73 7.20 -19.51 -20.58
N VAL A 74 6.71 -19.59 -19.33
CA VAL A 74 6.24 -18.44 -18.58
C VAL A 74 7.41 -17.58 -18.14
N SER A 75 7.58 -16.41 -18.72
CA SER A 75 8.52 -15.45 -18.18
C SER A 75 7.95 -14.85 -16.88
N ALA A 76 8.82 -14.63 -15.89
CA ALA A 76 8.43 -13.96 -14.62
C ALA A 76 7.77 -12.60 -14.86
N VAL A 77 8.13 -11.90 -15.95
CA VAL A 77 7.55 -10.61 -16.36
C VAL A 77 6.06 -10.73 -16.65
N ASN A 78 5.64 -11.78 -17.37
CA ASN A 78 4.22 -11.98 -17.70
C ASN A 78 3.38 -12.24 -16.45
N VAL A 79 3.89 -13.00 -15.49
CA VAL A 79 3.21 -13.25 -14.20
C VAL A 79 3.02 -11.96 -13.42
N LEU A 80 4.07 -11.15 -13.31
CA LEU A 80 4.02 -9.88 -12.58
C LEU A 80 3.05 -8.89 -13.23
N THR A 81 3.02 -8.79 -14.55
CA THR A 81 2.08 -7.91 -15.27
C THR A 81 0.64 -8.33 -15.01
N LYS A 82 0.35 -9.63 -15.00
CA LYS A 82 -1.00 -10.16 -14.73
C LYS A 82 -1.45 -9.89 -13.29
N LEU A 83 -0.56 -10.13 -12.32
CA LEU A 83 -0.82 -9.79 -10.93
C LEU A 83 -1.07 -8.29 -10.75
N LEU A 84 -0.34 -7.46 -11.50
CA LEU A 84 -0.54 -6.01 -11.49
C LEU A 84 -1.95 -5.65 -12.00
N ARG A 85 -2.39 -6.20 -13.15
CA ARG A 85 -3.73 -5.97 -13.70
C ARG A 85 -4.84 -6.44 -12.75
N LEU A 86 -4.69 -7.62 -12.12
CA LEU A 86 -5.64 -8.08 -11.12
C LEU A 86 -5.72 -7.12 -9.92
N SER A 87 -4.59 -6.58 -9.46
CA SER A 87 -4.56 -5.58 -8.40
C SER A 87 -5.17 -4.24 -8.81
N GLN A 88 -5.05 -3.84 -10.08
CA GLN A 88 -5.73 -2.65 -10.61
C GLN A 88 -7.25 -2.81 -10.55
N VAL A 89 -7.78 -3.96 -10.98
CA VAL A 89 -9.23 -4.24 -10.92
C VAL A 89 -9.75 -4.19 -9.49
N THR A 90 -9.00 -4.76 -8.52
CA THR A 90 -9.40 -4.68 -7.10
C THR A 90 -9.35 -3.26 -6.55
N GLY A 91 -8.47 -2.41 -7.09
CA GLY A 91 -8.40 -0.98 -6.79
C GLY A 91 -9.49 -0.13 -7.47
N GLY A 92 -10.27 -0.74 -8.37
CA GLY A 92 -11.38 -0.08 -9.07
C GLY A 92 -11.07 0.35 -10.51
N HIS A 93 -9.88 0.10 -11.01
CA HIS A 93 -9.43 0.53 -12.34
C HIS A 93 -8.84 -0.62 -13.16
N LEU A 94 -8.90 -0.49 -14.46
CA LEU A 94 -8.15 -1.33 -15.41
C LEU A 94 -7.53 -0.43 -16.48
N THR A 95 -6.22 -0.48 -16.58
CA THR A 95 -5.47 0.25 -17.61
C THR A 95 -5.31 -0.66 -18.82
N ASP A 96 -5.72 -0.19 -20.00
CA ASP A 96 -5.55 -0.89 -21.27
C ASP A 96 -4.12 -0.81 -21.80
N ASP A 97 -3.88 -1.39 -22.97
CA ASP A 97 -2.55 -1.42 -23.60
C ASP A 97 -2.12 -0.04 -24.14
N ASP A 98 -3.06 0.86 -24.36
CA ASP A 98 -2.81 2.25 -24.77
C ASP A 98 -2.52 3.16 -23.55
N GLY A 99 -2.56 2.61 -22.34
CA GLY A 99 -2.30 3.34 -21.11
C GLY A 99 -3.52 4.11 -20.57
N ILE A 100 -4.70 3.92 -21.17
CA ILE A 100 -5.94 4.55 -20.73
C ILE A 100 -6.51 3.75 -19.55
N SER A 101 -6.74 4.43 -18.44
CA SER A 101 -7.33 3.83 -17.25
C SER A 101 -8.85 4.00 -17.24
N ASN A 102 -9.55 2.88 -17.15
CA ASN A 102 -11.00 2.83 -17.09
C ASN A 102 -11.45 2.39 -15.70
N ARG A 103 -12.40 3.13 -15.12
CA ARG A 103 -12.99 2.74 -13.82
C ARG A 103 -13.91 1.53 -14.02
N VAL A 104 -13.67 0.47 -13.28
CA VAL A 104 -14.42 -0.81 -13.34
C VAL A 104 -15.21 -1.09 -12.05
N SER A 105 -14.82 -0.48 -10.91
CA SER A 105 -15.49 -0.67 -9.62
C SER A 105 -15.42 0.61 -8.78
N LYS A 106 -16.43 0.82 -7.89
CA LYS A 106 -16.43 1.84 -6.85
C LYS A 106 -16.42 1.26 -5.44
N ALA A 107 -16.46 -0.05 -5.30
CA ALA A 107 -16.65 -0.73 -4.02
C ALA A 107 -15.67 -0.26 -2.92
N LYS A 108 -14.36 -0.13 -3.24
CA LYS A 108 -13.38 0.40 -2.28
C LYS A 108 -13.54 1.90 -2.05
N LEU A 109 -13.91 2.65 -3.08
CA LEU A 109 -14.11 4.10 -2.97
C LEU A 109 -15.29 4.43 -2.05
N ASP A 110 -16.40 3.67 -2.16
CA ASP A 110 -17.57 3.81 -1.30
C ASP A 110 -17.24 3.44 0.14
N ALA A 111 -16.55 2.31 0.36
CA ALA A 111 -16.08 1.93 1.70
C ALA A 111 -15.08 2.94 2.31
N LEU A 112 -14.23 3.56 1.49
CA LEU A 112 -13.35 4.65 1.92
C LEU A 112 -14.16 5.88 2.31
N ALA A 113 -15.22 6.21 1.57
CA ALA A 113 -16.10 7.32 1.87
C ALA A 113 -16.72 7.22 3.28
N ASP A 114 -17.16 6.00 3.67
CA ASP A 114 -17.67 5.72 5.01
C ASP A 114 -16.60 5.93 6.10
N ILE A 115 -15.36 5.52 5.82
CA ILE A 115 -14.23 5.72 6.75
C ILE A 115 -13.92 7.22 6.90
N ILE A 116 -13.94 7.97 5.81
CA ILE A 116 -13.73 9.42 5.83
C ILE A 116 -14.81 10.08 6.69
N ASP A 117 -16.08 9.73 6.49
CA ASP A 117 -17.19 10.30 7.25
C ASP A 117 -17.05 10.01 8.75
N ALA A 118 -16.71 8.79 9.12
CA ALA A 118 -16.46 8.40 10.51
C ALA A 118 -15.28 9.17 11.12
N THR A 119 -14.17 9.30 10.38
CA THR A 119 -12.98 10.03 10.84
C THR A 119 -13.24 11.52 11.02
N GLN A 120 -14.03 12.12 10.12
CA GLN A 120 -14.42 13.51 10.21
C GLN A 120 -15.37 13.79 11.38
N ALA A 121 -16.32 12.89 11.66
CA ALA A 121 -17.21 12.99 12.81
C ALA A 121 -16.41 13.02 14.14
N GLU A 122 -15.25 12.37 14.18
CA GLU A 122 -14.33 12.39 15.32
C GLU A 122 -13.35 13.57 15.29
N ASN A 123 -13.40 14.43 14.27
CA ASN A 123 -12.47 15.54 14.04
C ASN A 123 -10.99 15.08 14.03
N LYS A 124 -10.73 13.91 13.46
CA LYS A 124 -9.38 13.32 13.33
C LYS A 124 -8.85 13.47 11.92
N LYS A 125 -7.54 13.52 11.78
CA LYS A 125 -6.87 13.45 10.48
C LYS A 125 -6.70 12.01 10.04
N LEU A 126 -6.72 11.79 8.71
CA LEU A 126 -6.63 10.48 8.08
C LEU A 126 -5.50 10.45 7.06
N VAL A 127 -4.73 9.36 7.04
CA VAL A 127 -3.76 9.06 5.99
C VAL A 127 -4.34 7.96 5.10
N ILE A 128 -4.29 8.15 3.78
CA ILE A 128 -4.73 7.18 2.79
C ILE A 128 -3.54 6.82 1.92
N MET A 129 -3.21 5.54 1.87
CA MET A 129 -2.14 5.00 1.05
C MET A 129 -2.70 4.25 -0.14
N VAL A 130 -2.25 4.63 -1.33
CA VAL A 130 -2.66 4.03 -2.60
C VAL A 130 -1.44 3.49 -3.37
N ARG A 131 -1.67 2.55 -4.26
CA ARG A 131 -0.63 2.03 -5.13
C ARG A 131 -0.65 2.67 -6.51
N PHE A 132 -1.83 2.89 -7.08
CA PHE A 132 -2.00 3.34 -8.45
C PHE A 132 -2.44 4.80 -8.54
N ILE A 133 -2.00 5.51 -9.58
CA ILE A 133 -2.36 6.91 -9.82
C ILE A 133 -3.88 7.09 -10.02
N PRO A 134 -4.59 6.24 -10.81
CA PRO A 134 -6.04 6.38 -10.97
C PRO A 134 -6.82 6.30 -9.65
N GLU A 135 -6.38 5.47 -8.70
CA GLU A 135 -6.99 5.39 -7.36
C GLU A 135 -6.86 6.74 -6.62
N LEU A 136 -5.67 7.34 -6.72
CA LEU A 136 -5.40 8.64 -6.11
C LEU A 136 -6.28 9.72 -6.72
N GLU A 137 -6.44 9.73 -8.06
CA GLU A 137 -7.27 10.70 -8.78
C GLU A 137 -8.75 10.57 -8.41
N ASP A 138 -9.27 9.35 -8.27
CA ASP A 138 -10.64 9.10 -7.79
C ASP A 138 -10.85 9.63 -6.36
N ILE A 139 -9.87 9.41 -5.49
CA ILE A 139 -9.93 9.90 -4.10
C ILE A 139 -9.88 11.41 -4.08
N GLU A 140 -9.03 12.06 -4.89
CA GLU A 140 -9.00 13.52 -5.01
C GLU A 140 -10.34 14.07 -5.50
N GLU A 141 -10.97 13.44 -6.50
CA GLU A 141 -12.29 13.80 -7.00
C GLU A 141 -13.35 13.75 -5.89
N LEU A 142 -13.36 12.64 -5.12
CA LEU A 142 -14.25 12.47 -3.96
C LEU A 142 -14.05 13.58 -2.91
N LEU A 143 -12.80 13.89 -2.55
CA LEU A 143 -12.48 14.90 -1.54
C LEU A 143 -12.85 16.32 -2.01
N LYS A 144 -12.61 16.64 -3.29
CA LYS A 144 -13.02 17.91 -3.90
C LYS A 144 -14.54 18.09 -3.89
N ALA A 145 -15.28 17.04 -4.31
CA ALA A 145 -16.73 17.05 -4.32
C ALA A 145 -17.34 17.30 -2.91
N ARG A 146 -16.68 16.75 -1.88
CA ARG A 146 -17.07 16.91 -0.46
C ARG A 146 -16.52 18.17 0.19
N LYS A 147 -15.67 18.95 -0.50
CA LYS A 147 -14.99 20.16 0.01
C LYS A 147 -14.12 19.89 1.23
N ILE A 148 -13.49 18.71 1.28
CA ILE A 148 -12.58 18.32 2.36
C ILE A 148 -11.17 18.77 2.00
N GLY A 149 -10.48 19.45 2.93
CA GLY A 149 -9.09 19.84 2.76
C GLY A 149 -8.15 18.63 2.80
N TYR A 150 -7.26 18.53 1.82
CA TYR A 150 -6.36 17.39 1.71
C TYR A 150 -4.99 17.79 1.16
N ALA A 151 -3.99 16.98 1.44
CA ALA A 151 -2.63 17.04 0.91
C ALA A 151 -2.33 15.80 0.08
N VAL A 152 -1.56 15.94 -1.01
CA VAL A 152 -1.23 14.83 -1.92
C VAL A 152 0.26 14.71 -2.13
N VAL A 153 0.78 13.47 -2.01
CA VAL A 153 2.16 13.16 -2.37
C VAL A 153 2.20 11.94 -3.29
N ARG A 154 2.64 12.16 -4.53
CA ARG A 154 2.85 11.12 -5.55
C ARG A 154 4.17 11.32 -6.28
N GLY A 155 4.55 10.38 -7.13
CA GLY A 155 5.71 10.54 -8.00
C GLY A 155 5.60 11.82 -8.85
N GLY A 156 6.72 12.56 -8.99
CA GLY A 156 6.78 13.78 -9.80
C GLY A 156 6.28 15.08 -9.14
N VAL A 157 5.69 15.04 -7.95
CA VAL A 157 5.28 16.24 -7.22
C VAL A 157 6.51 16.97 -6.67
N LYS A 158 6.65 18.27 -7.02
CA LYS A 158 7.80 19.09 -6.63
C LYS A 158 7.67 19.69 -5.23
N ASN A 159 6.46 20.05 -4.80
CA ASN A 159 6.17 20.73 -3.53
C ASN A 159 5.84 19.74 -2.39
N ARG A 160 6.46 18.57 -2.40
CA ARG A 160 6.20 17.49 -1.42
C ARG A 160 6.37 17.95 0.04
N ALA A 161 7.40 18.75 0.34
CA ALA A 161 7.66 19.24 1.70
C ALA A 161 6.52 20.13 2.20
N GLU A 162 6.03 21.02 1.34
CA GLU A 162 4.91 21.93 1.64
C GLU A 162 3.60 21.17 1.90
N GLU A 163 3.31 20.14 1.10
CA GLU A 163 2.12 19.29 1.28
C GLU A 163 2.16 18.52 2.62
N ILE A 164 3.33 18.01 3.00
CA ILE A 164 3.53 17.32 4.28
C ILE A 164 3.38 18.30 5.44
N GLU A 165 4.01 19.47 5.36
CA GLU A 165 3.91 20.51 6.39
C GLU A 165 2.47 20.98 6.54
N ARG A 166 1.77 21.23 5.45
CA ARG A 166 0.35 21.60 5.45
C ARG A 166 -0.50 20.53 6.14
N PHE A 167 -0.29 19.26 5.84
CA PHE A 167 -1.00 18.17 6.53
C PHE A 167 -0.70 18.17 8.03
N GLN A 168 0.55 18.41 8.43
CA GLN A 168 0.94 18.39 9.84
C GLN A 168 0.40 19.56 10.64
N THR A 169 0.37 20.76 10.05
CA THR A 169 0.15 22.02 10.79
C THR A 169 -1.21 22.66 10.55
N ASP A 170 -1.80 22.51 9.36
CA ASP A 170 -3.06 23.13 8.99
C ASP A 170 -4.26 22.29 9.44
N PRO A 171 -5.12 22.75 10.38
CA PRO A 171 -6.31 22.03 10.81
C PRO A 171 -7.33 21.80 9.69
N SER A 172 -7.35 22.66 8.66
CA SER A 172 -8.27 22.51 7.52
C SER A 172 -7.85 21.38 6.58
N CYS A 173 -6.57 20.99 6.59
CA CYS A 173 -6.03 19.87 5.84
C CYS A 173 -6.23 18.58 6.62
N GLN A 174 -7.36 17.91 6.43
CA GLN A 174 -7.78 16.78 7.24
C GLN A 174 -7.31 15.42 6.70
N ILE A 175 -7.05 15.32 5.40
CA ILE A 175 -6.69 14.06 4.74
C ILE A 175 -5.34 14.19 4.03
N PHE A 176 -4.51 13.17 4.18
CA PHE A 176 -3.30 12.98 3.39
C PHE A 176 -3.49 11.79 2.46
N VAL A 177 -3.26 11.98 1.16
CA VAL A 177 -3.29 10.91 0.16
C VAL A 177 -1.87 10.71 -0.38
N GLY A 178 -1.35 9.52 -0.22
CA GLY A 178 0.03 9.22 -0.63
C GLY A 178 0.16 7.91 -1.41
N GLN A 179 1.01 7.93 -2.44
CA GLN A 179 1.41 6.71 -3.12
C GLN A 179 2.41 5.93 -2.25
N ILE A 180 2.17 4.63 -2.01
CA ILE A 180 3.00 3.80 -1.10
C ILE A 180 4.49 3.88 -1.46
N ALA A 181 4.83 3.79 -2.74
CA ALA A 181 6.22 3.88 -3.22
C ALA A 181 6.85 5.26 -2.93
N ALA A 182 6.05 6.33 -2.90
CA ALA A 182 6.52 7.69 -2.58
C ALA A 182 6.63 7.92 -1.06
N ALA A 183 5.91 7.16 -0.25
CA ALA A 183 5.97 7.24 1.22
C ALA A 183 7.28 6.72 1.83
N GLY A 184 8.10 5.98 1.05
CA GLY A 184 9.44 5.52 1.44
C GLY A 184 10.45 6.63 1.76
N LEU A 185 10.11 7.90 1.56
CA LEU A 185 11.00 9.06 1.54
C LEU A 185 11.12 9.82 2.87
N GLY A 186 11.12 9.14 4.00
CA GLY A 186 11.47 9.77 5.28
C GLY A 186 10.45 10.77 5.84
N ILE A 187 9.23 10.83 5.30
CA ILE A 187 8.18 11.77 5.72
C ILE A 187 7.60 11.42 7.10
N THR A 188 7.06 12.41 7.79
CA THR A 188 6.37 12.25 9.07
C THR A 188 4.92 12.65 8.92
N LEU A 189 3.98 11.79 9.37
CA LEU A 189 2.53 12.00 9.25
C LEU A 189 1.82 11.78 10.60
N THR A 190 2.48 12.12 11.70
CA THR A 190 1.99 11.87 13.07
C THR A 190 0.85 12.80 13.50
N ALA A 191 0.45 13.75 12.67
CA ALA A 191 -0.81 14.49 12.85
C ALA A 191 -2.04 13.58 12.73
N ALA A 192 -1.91 12.43 12.06
CA ALA A 192 -2.93 11.38 12.03
C ALA A 192 -2.51 10.19 12.91
N SER A 193 -3.48 9.50 13.47
CA SER A 193 -3.34 8.21 14.14
C SER A 193 -4.03 7.07 13.38
N THR A 194 -4.77 7.38 12.32
CA THR A 194 -5.44 6.39 11.46
C THR A 194 -4.87 6.42 10.05
N MET A 195 -4.55 5.24 9.52
CA MET A 195 -4.09 5.05 8.15
C MET A 195 -4.90 3.99 7.44
N VAL A 196 -5.38 4.31 6.24
CA VAL A 196 -6.07 3.36 5.35
C VAL A 196 -5.12 2.94 4.23
N PHE A 197 -4.95 1.65 4.06
CA PHE A 197 -4.38 1.06 2.86
C PHE A 197 -5.51 0.75 1.88
N TYR A 198 -5.73 1.65 0.93
CA TYR A 198 -6.75 1.50 -0.11
C TYR A 198 -6.40 0.36 -1.06
N SER A 199 -5.14 0.25 -1.43
CA SER A 199 -4.55 -0.87 -2.16
C SER A 199 -3.24 -1.29 -1.53
N LEU A 200 -2.85 -2.56 -1.74
CA LEU A 200 -1.64 -3.14 -1.15
C LEU A 200 -0.49 -3.18 -2.16
N ASP A 201 0.73 -3.04 -1.68
CA ASP A 201 1.95 -3.30 -2.45
C ASP A 201 2.47 -4.72 -2.15
N TYR A 202 3.14 -5.35 -3.12
CA TYR A 202 3.83 -6.63 -2.93
C TYR A 202 5.14 -6.49 -2.15
N SER A 203 5.64 -5.27 -1.94
CA SER A 203 6.84 -5.00 -1.18
C SER A 203 6.53 -4.84 0.30
N MET A 204 6.87 -5.84 1.10
CA MET A 204 6.79 -5.76 2.57
C MET A 204 7.59 -4.56 3.10
N ALA A 205 8.74 -4.25 2.50
CA ALA A 205 9.56 -3.11 2.90
C ALA A 205 8.82 -1.78 2.73
N ASN A 206 8.17 -1.55 1.57
CA ASN A 206 7.37 -0.36 1.32
C ASN A 206 6.19 -0.26 2.28
N PHE A 207 5.57 -1.40 2.57
CA PHE A 207 4.43 -1.50 3.48
C PHE A 207 4.81 -1.12 4.92
N GLU A 208 5.86 -1.73 5.46
CA GLU A 208 6.36 -1.41 6.80
C GLU A 208 6.88 0.04 6.89
N GLN A 209 7.50 0.54 5.84
CA GLN A 209 7.89 1.94 5.78
C GLN A 209 6.69 2.88 5.81
N ALA A 210 5.62 2.57 5.09
CA ALA A 210 4.39 3.38 5.10
C ALA A 210 3.76 3.38 6.50
N LYS A 211 3.61 2.24 7.15
CA LYS A 211 3.12 2.13 8.55
C LYS A 211 3.93 3.02 9.50
N ALA A 212 5.26 3.02 9.34
CA ALA A 212 6.17 3.82 10.16
C ALA A 212 6.03 5.35 9.96
N ARG A 213 5.16 5.86 9.08
CA ARG A 213 4.94 7.30 8.87
C ARG A 213 4.03 7.91 9.93
N ILE A 214 3.07 7.16 10.45
CA ILE A 214 2.21 7.59 11.58
C ILE A 214 2.70 7.03 12.91
N HIS A 215 3.27 5.83 12.96
CA HIS A 215 3.76 5.18 14.17
C HIS A 215 5.25 5.47 14.41
N ARG A 216 5.52 6.62 15.03
CA ARG A 216 6.87 7.17 15.31
C ARG A 216 6.93 7.79 16.71
N VAL A 217 8.13 8.17 17.14
CA VAL A 217 8.43 8.76 18.47
C VAL A 217 7.54 9.97 18.82
N SER A 218 7.10 10.74 17.81
CA SER A 218 6.21 11.90 18.02
C SER A 218 4.72 11.56 18.08
N GLN A 219 4.34 10.30 17.89
CA GLN A 219 2.93 9.88 17.97
C GLN A 219 2.48 9.77 19.42
N LYS A 220 1.34 10.39 19.73
CA LYS A 220 0.77 10.45 21.09
C LYS A 220 -0.47 9.56 21.26
N TYR A 221 -1.06 9.11 20.17
CA TYR A 221 -2.33 8.38 20.15
C TYR A 221 -2.14 6.96 19.61
N PRO A 222 -2.93 5.98 20.07
CA PRO A 222 -2.97 4.64 19.48
C PRO A 222 -3.16 4.73 17.96
N CYS A 223 -2.38 3.92 17.22
CA CYS A 223 -2.43 3.91 15.78
C CYS A 223 -3.36 2.83 15.27
N GLN A 224 -4.22 3.19 14.31
CA GLN A 224 -5.12 2.25 13.64
C GLN A 224 -4.72 2.12 12.16
N TYR A 225 -4.56 0.89 11.70
CA TYR A 225 -4.37 0.56 10.28
C TYR A 225 -5.60 -0.17 9.76
N ILE A 226 -6.20 0.35 8.68
CA ILE A 226 -7.37 -0.23 8.03
C ILE A 226 -6.96 -0.69 6.64
N TYR A 227 -7.19 -1.97 6.33
CA TYR A 227 -6.90 -2.56 5.03
C TYR A 227 -8.17 -2.78 4.26
N LEU A 228 -8.34 -2.12 3.11
CA LEU A 228 -9.47 -2.35 2.21
C LEU A 228 -9.16 -3.51 1.28
N ILE A 229 -9.86 -4.62 1.46
CA ILE A 229 -9.62 -5.88 0.77
C ILE A 229 -10.84 -6.27 -0.05
N ALA A 230 -10.67 -6.42 -1.37
CA ALA A 230 -11.72 -7.00 -2.21
C ALA A 230 -11.81 -8.51 -1.96
N LYS A 231 -13.02 -8.97 -1.61
CA LYS A 231 -13.31 -10.36 -1.26
C LYS A 231 -13.00 -11.31 -2.42
N ASP A 232 -12.44 -12.47 -2.10
CA ASP A 232 -12.14 -13.55 -3.06
C ASP A 232 -11.18 -13.16 -4.19
N THR A 233 -10.31 -12.17 -3.93
CA THR A 233 -9.36 -11.65 -4.90
C THR A 233 -7.90 -11.83 -4.45
N VAL A 234 -7.00 -11.29 -5.27
CA VAL A 234 -5.55 -11.27 -4.99
C VAL A 234 -5.20 -10.48 -3.72
N ASP A 235 -6.01 -9.50 -3.31
CA ASP A 235 -5.76 -8.67 -2.14
C ASP A 235 -5.58 -9.51 -0.86
N SER A 236 -6.44 -10.52 -0.66
CA SER A 236 -6.37 -11.41 0.50
C SER A 236 -5.07 -12.24 0.53
N LYS A 237 -4.47 -12.50 -0.65
CA LYS A 237 -3.20 -13.24 -0.76
C LYS A 237 -2.03 -12.32 -0.47
N ILE A 238 -2.07 -11.08 -0.95
CA ILE A 238 -1.03 -10.08 -0.69
C ILE A 238 -0.93 -9.78 0.81
N LEU A 239 -2.09 -9.63 1.48
CA LEU A 239 -2.11 -9.34 2.91
C LEU A 239 -1.54 -10.49 3.78
N ARG A 240 -1.57 -11.73 3.29
CA ARG A 240 -1.08 -12.93 4.02
C ARG A 240 0.38 -13.28 3.71
N ALA A 241 0.96 -12.70 2.66
CA ALA A 241 2.31 -13.00 2.21
C ALA A 241 3.37 -12.23 3.02
#